data_309ea76ed61bb8cc35ad7fd85cd28578
#
_entry.id   309ea76ed61bb8cc35ad7fd85cd28578
#
_cell.length_a   1.000
_cell.length_b   1.000
_cell.length_c   1.000
_cell.angle_alpha   90.00
_cell.angle_beta   90.00
_cell.angle_gamma   90.00
#
_symmetry.space_group_name_H-M   'P 1'
#
loop_
_entity.id
_entity.type
_entity.pdbx_description
1 polymer ?
#
loop_
_entity_poly.entity_id
_entity_poly.type
_entity_poly.pdbx_seq_one_letter_code
_entity_poly.pdbx_strand_id
1 'polypeptide(L)'
;MKLTNSRFTFAVLFLTLMLHLSGFSQSKKQQELEQRRRELQREIQQISTLLFAGKKEQKSVFSVVEDLNFKIKKRKNLISITNQQANLLTREINSNQTKISKLRLKLKALKADYAKMIVKAYKSRADQNKLMFLLSSSNFQQAYKRLQYIKQYADYQKLQAELIKIETANMQSLNIKLLKQKKDKQILIAENKIAKSTLDQELQQQESLIKDIKADLSQYSAQIKTKQRETEEIDKEIRKIIQAAIAASNKKAGKSSKLKVFSLTPEQKILAANFTSNKGKLPWPVANGVVKLRYGNNPSPIDPSLTIKSNGVRIATSKSGQVRAVFEGVVQGIMTPKNGNNTILIRHGNYITVYKNLSKFYVNKGDKVVTKQAIGEVITNKASGESILSFGIFKDSSTQNPSKWIYKL
;
A
#
# COMPACT_ATOMS: atom_id res chain seq x y z
N MET A 1 55.10 8.29 -16.42
CA MET A 1 53.86 8.22 -17.21
C MET A 1 52.93 7.15 -16.64
N LYS A 2 52.43 7.31 -15.38
CA LYS A 2 51.57 6.31 -14.65
C LYS A 2 50.36 6.91 -13.93
N LEU A 3 49.95 8.14 -14.29
CA LEU A 3 48.90 8.86 -13.54
C LEU A 3 47.59 9.09 -14.31
N THR A 4 47.46 8.68 -15.56
CA THR A 4 46.27 8.90 -16.39
C THR A 4 45.25 7.74 -16.37
N ASN A 5 45.66 6.52 -16.01
CA ASN A 5 44.77 5.35 -16.01
C ASN A 5 43.83 5.30 -14.79
N SER A 6 44.19 5.91 -13.65
CA SER A 6 43.37 5.87 -12.42
C SER A 6 42.12 6.72 -12.54
N ARG A 7 42.16 7.88 -13.18
CA ARG A 7 41.01 8.75 -13.38
C ARG A 7 39.98 8.19 -14.36
N PHE A 8 40.44 7.48 -15.37
CA PHE A 8 39.54 6.83 -16.36
C PHE A 8 38.85 5.62 -15.78
N THR A 9 39.52 4.81 -14.97
CA THR A 9 38.91 3.69 -14.25
C THR A 9 37.90 4.16 -13.19
N PHE A 10 38.18 5.26 -12.49
CA PHE A 10 37.24 5.83 -11.52
C PHE A 10 36.00 6.43 -12.20
N ALA A 11 36.14 7.08 -13.36
CA ALA A 11 34.99 7.63 -14.12
C ALA A 11 34.11 6.52 -14.69
N VAL A 12 34.68 5.43 -15.16
CA VAL A 12 33.96 4.25 -15.67
C VAL A 12 33.25 3.52 -14.53
N LEU A 13 33.89 3.39 -13.36
CA LEU A 13 33.28 2.79 -12.16
C LEU A 13 32.13 3.64 -11.61
N PHE A 14 32.26 4.98 -11.62
CA PHE A 14 31.20 5.89 -11.20
C PHE A 14 30.01 5.92 -12.17
N LEU A 15 30.26 5.80 -13.47
CA LEU A 15 29.23 5.73 -14.50
C LEU A 15 28.45 4.41 -14.44
N THR A 16 29.11 3.29 -14.11
CA THR A 16 28.45 1.99 -13.91
C THR A 16 27.63 1.96 -12.62
N LEU A 17 28.09 2.64 -11.54
CA LEU A 17 27.35 2.74 -10.28
C LEU A 17 26.05 3.55 -10.44
N MET A 18 26.09 4.65 -11.23
CA MET A 18 24.89 5.47 -11.52
C MET A 18 23.85 4.73 -12.37
N LEU A 19 24.26 3.82 -13.26
CA LEU A 19 23.35 3.01 -14.08
C LEU A 19 22.64 1.92 -13.27
N HIS A 20 23.21 1.48 -12.14
CA HIS A 20 22.56 0.50 -11.27
C HIS A 20 21.50 1.12 -10.35
N LEU A 21 21.64 2.38 -9.96
CA LEU A 21 20.69 3.10 -9.07
C LEU A 21 19.32 3.32 -9.74
N SER A 22 19.27 3.59 -11.03
CA SER A 22 18.02 3.81 -11.77
C SER A 22 17.20 2.52 -11.95
N GLY A 23 17.86 1.37 -12.14
CA GLY A 23 17.17 0.06 -12.23
C GLY A 23 16.58 -0.41 -10.91
N PHE A 24 17.19 -0.08 -9.79
CA PHE A 24 16.72 -0.44 -8.45
C PHE A 24 15.48 0.37 -8.05
N SER A 25 15.41 1.65 -8.40
CA SER A 25 14.27 2.53 -8.14
C SER A 25 13.02 2.11 -8.92
N GLN A 26 13.14 1.74 -10.19
CA GLN A 26 12.01 1.28 -11.01
C GLN A 26 11.44 -0.06 -10.52
N SER A 27 12.30 -1.02 -10.14
CA SER A 27 11.90 -2.30 -9.55
C SER A 27 11.13 -2.10 -8.24
N LYS A 28 11.57 -1.17 -7.38
CA LYS A 28 10.90 -0.83 -6.13
C LYS A 28 9.51 -0.23 -6.38
N LYS A 29 9.38 0.68 -7.34
CA LYS A 29 8.09 1.29 -7.70
C LYS A 29 7.10 0.27 -8.28
N GLN A 30 7.58 -0.67 -9.07
CA GLN A 30 6.73 -1.74 -9.61
C GLN A 30 6.21 -2.66 -8.49
N GLN A 31 7.07 -3.04 -7.54
CA GLN A 31 6.68 -3.83 -6.37
C GLN A 31 5.64 -3.10 -5.51
N GLU A 32 5.83 -1.80 -5.27
CA GLU A 32 4.88 -0.97 -4.52
C GLU A 32 3.50 -0.95 -5.20
N LEU A 33 3.45 -0.72 -6.52
CA LEU A 33 2.20 -0.71 -7.29
C LEU A 33 1.53 -2.09 -7.30
N GLU A 34 2.29 -3.17 -7.41
CA GLU A 34 1.78 -4.54 -7.36
C GLU A 34 1.19 -4.86 -6.00
N GLN A 35 1.89 -4.51 -4.92
CA GLN A 35 1.39 -4.68 -3.56
C GLN A 35 0.10 -3.90 -3.36
N ARG A 36 0.05 -2.63 -3.80
CA ARG A 36 -1.15 -1.80 -3.70
C ARG A 36 -2.32 -2.35 -4.50
N ARG A 37 -2.06 -2.88 -5.69
CA ARG A 37 -3.07 -3.55 -6.51
C ARG A 37 -3.67 -4.77 -5.80
N ARG A 38 -2.82 -5.64 -5.23
CA ARG A 38 -3.26 -6.81 -4.47
C ARG A 38 -4.07 -6.42 -3.22
N GLU A 39 -3.67 -5.35 -2.53
CA GLU A 39 -4.43 -4.80 -1.39
C GLU A 39 -5.83 -4.35 -1.83
N LEU A 40 -5.94 -3.59 -2.92
CA LEU A 40 -7.24 -3.14 -3.46
C LEU A 40 -8.12 -4.29 -3.93
N GLN A 41 -7.57 -5.33 -4.55
CA GLN A 41 -8.31 -6.53 -4.93
C GLN A 41 -8.88 -7.24 -3.68
N ARG A 42 -8.09 -7.40 -2.62
CA ARG A 42 -8.54 -7.96 -1.34
C ARG A 42 -9.62 -7.09 -0.70
N GLU A 43 -9.45 -5.77 -0.67
CA GLU A 43 -10.46 -4.84 -0.15
C GLU A 43 -11.78 -4.96 -0.91
N ILE A 44 -11.76 -5.03 -2.25
CA ILE A 44 -12.98 -5.21 -3.07
C ILE A 44 -13.64 -6.54 -2.76
N GLN A 45 -12.88 -7.61 -2.58
CA GLN A 45 -13.42 -8.92 -2.20
C GLN A 45 -14.04 -8.87 -0.80
N GLN A 46 -13.38 -8.26 0.18
CA GLN A 46 -13.92 -8.07 1.54
C GLN A 46 -15.20 -7.24 1.52
N ILE A 47 -15.26 -6.16 0.73
CA ILE A 47 -16.47 -5.37 0.52
C ILE A 47 -17.59 -6.26 0.00
N SER A 48 -17.30 -7.09 -1.01
CA SER A 48 -18.30 -8.00 -1.58
C SER A 48 -18.80 -9.01 -0.55
N THR A 49 -17.91 -9.58 0.25
CA THR A 49 -18.26 -10.57 1.27
C THR A 49 -19.01 -9.93 2.46
N LEU A 50 -18.54 -8.79 2.98
CA LEU A 50 -19.10 -8.19 4.19
C LEU A 50 -20.38 -7.37 3.93
N LEU A 51 -20.48 -6.74 2.76
CA LEU A 51 -21.55 -5.81 2.45
C LEU A 51 -22.60 -6.36 1.49
N PHE A 52 -22.26 -7.34 0.63
CA PHE A 52 -23.16 -7.88 -0.39
C PHE A 52 -23.55 -9.35 -0.21
N ALA A 53 -22.94 -10.09 0.74
CA ALA A 53 -23.29 -11.50 1.01
C ALA A 53 -24.57 -11.68 1.84
N GLY A 54 -25.13 -10.61 2.42
CA GLY A 54 -26.40 -10.65 3.14
C GLY A 54 -27.62 -10.67 2.21
N LYS A 55 -28.80 -11.10 2.72
CA LYS A 55 -30.06 -11.09 1.95
C LYS A 55 -30.36 -9.66 1.49
N LYS A 56 -30.35 -9.41 0.19
CA LYS A 56 -30.67 -8.12 -0.44
C LYS A 56 -32.02 -7.55 0.01
N GLU A 57 -32.97 -8.44 0.29
CA GLU A 57 -34.35 -8.10 0.67
C GLU A 57 -34.48 -7.39 2.04
N GLN A 58 -33.44 -7.44 2.89
CA GLN A 58 -33.45 -6.84 4.22
C GLN A 58 -32.67 -5.52 4.33
N LYS A 59 -31.96 -5.10 3.28
CA LYS A 59 -31.24 -3.83 3.26
C LYS A 59 -32.10 -2.72 2.68
N SER A 60 -32.07 -1.55 3.33
CA SER A 60 -32.60 -0.35 2.69
C SER A 60 -31.86 -0.04 1.41
N VAL A 61 -32.53 0.42 0.36
CA VAL A 61 -31.94 0.80 -0.92
C VAL A 61 -30.79 1.80 -0.71
N PHE A 62 -30.92 2.69 0.27
CA PHE A 62 -29.87 3.66 0.67
C PHE A 62 -28.58 2.99 1.12
N SER A 63 -28.67 1.96 1.96
CA SER A 63 -27.48 1.22 2.41
C SER A 63 -26.79 0.51 1.23
N VAL A 64 -27.56 -0.01 0.30
CA VAL A 64 -27.03 -0.65 -0.90
C VAL A 64 -26.30 0.35 -1.78
N VAL A 65 -26.83 1.56 -1.97
CA VAL A 65 -26.17 2.63 -2.75
C VAL A 65 -24.89 3.11 -2.06
N GLU A 66 -24.89 3.27 -0.74
CA GLU A 66 -23.67 3.62 0.01
C GLU A 66 -22.58 2.56 -0.16
N ASP A 67 -22.95 1.28 -0.02
CA ASP A 67 -22.02 0.16 -0.18
C ASP A 67 -21.46 0.08 -1.61
N LEU A 68 -22.33 0.27 -2.60
CA LEU A 68 -21.99 0.25 -4.01
C LEU A 68 -21.05 1.41 -4.37
N ASN A 69 -21.34 2.62 -3.86
CA ASN A 69 -20.47 3.79 -4.04
C ASN A 69 -19.07 3.55 -3.46
N PHE A 70 -18.99 2.91 -2.30
CA PHE A 70 -17.71 2.56 -1.70
C PHE A 70 -16.94 1.55 -2.56
N LYS A 71 -17.58 0.51 -3.07
CA LYS A 71 -17.04 -0.51 -3.95
C LYS A 71 -16.54 0.10 -5.28
N ILE A 72 -17.36 0.96 -5.90
CA ILE A 72 -17.02 1.72 -7.11
C ILE A 72 -15.75 2.55 -6.91
N LYS A 73 -15.65 3.29 -5.79
CA LYS A 73 -14.46 4.08 -5.48
C LYS A 73 -13.19 3.23 -5.40
N LYS A 74 -13.26 2.06 -4.75
CA LYS A 74 -12.12 1.14 -4.67
C LYS A 74 -11.76 0.56 -6.04
N ARG A 75 -12.76 0.24 -6.87
CA ARG A 75 -12.54 -0.26 -8.23
C ARG A 75 -11.91 0.80 -9.15
N LYS A 76 -12.34 2.06 -9.07
CA LYS A 76 -11.70 3.19 -9.77
C LYS A 76 -10.22 3.32 -9.38
N ASN A 77 -9.90 3.19 -8.08
CA ASN A 77 -8.52 3.19 -7.62
C ASN A 77 -7.72 1.98 -8.15
N LEU A 78 -8.31 0.79 -8.17
CA LEU A 78 -7.69 -0.41 -8.74
C LEU A 78 -7.34 -0.22 -10.22
N ILE A 79 -8.27 0.30 -11.02
CA ILE A 79 -8.05 0.62 -12.44
C ILE A 79 -6.91 1.63 -12.60
N SER A 80 -6.89 2.68 -11.78
CA SER A 80 -5.82 3.70 -11.81
C SER A 80 -4.44 3.11 -11.52
N ILE A 81 -4.33 2.29 -10.48
CA ILE A 81 -3.05 1.62 -10.11
C ILE A 81 -2.62 0.63 -11.18
N THR A 82 -3.56 -0.15 -11.74
CA THR A 82 -3.28 -1.09 -12.84
C THR A 82 -2.78 -0.35 -14.09
N ASN A 83 -3.37 0.81 -14.42
CA ASN A 83 -2.89 1.64 -15.53
C ASN A 83 -1.47 2.18 -15.27
N GLN A 84 -1.17 2.64 -14.05
CA GLN A 84 0.17 3.10 -13.68
C GLN A 84 1.21 1.98 -13.82
N GLN A 85 0.86 0.77 -13.38
CA GLN A 85 1.72 -0.41 -13.49
C GLN A 85 1.96 -0.79 -14.96
N ALA A 86 0.91 -0.80 -15.80
CA ALA A 86 1.03 -1.07 -17.22
C ALA A 86 1.88 -0.04 -17.96
N ASN A 87 1.76 1.25 -17.61
CA ASN A 87 2.55 2.33 -18.18
C ASN A 87 4.04 2.22 -17.79
N LEU A 88 4.32 1.88 -16.52
CA LEU A 88 5.70 1.64 -16.07
C LEU A 88 6.31 0.47 -16.87
N LEU A 89 5.58 -0.62 -16.99
CA LEU A 89 6.01 -1.81 -17.73
C LEU A 89 6.23 -1.51 -19.21
N THR A 90 5.42 -0.63 -19.82
CA THR A 90 5.61 -0.17 -21.20
C THR A 90 6.95 0.57 -21.37
N ARG A 91 7.30 1.46 -20.43
CA ARG A 91 8.60 2.17 -20.46
C ARG A 91 9.77 1.21 -20.32
N GLU A 92 9.65 0.20 -19.46
CA GLU A 92 10.68 -0.82 -19.29
C GLU A 92 10.87 -1.68 -20.55
N ILE A 93 9.76 -2.09 -21.19
CA ILE A 93 9.76 -2.83 -22.46
C ILE A 93 10.49 -2.03 -23.52
N ASN A 94 10.15 -0.75 -23.71
CA ASN A 94 10.79 0.11 -24.71
C ASN A 94 12.30 0.28 -24.42
N SER A 95 12.67 0.50 -23.16
CA SER A 95 14.07 0.58 -22.74
C SER A 95 14.85 -0.71 -23.07
N ASN A 96 14.27 -1.87 -22.74
CA ASN A 96 14.89 -3.16 -23.01
C ASN A 96 15.00 -3.44 -24.51
N GLN A 97 14.00 -3.09 -25.33
CA GLN A 97 14.06 -3.19 -26.79
C GLN A 97 15.20 -2.35 -27.37
N THR A 98 15.36 -1.11 -26.89
CA THR A 98 16.46 -0.24 -27.31
C THR A 98 17.82 -0.83 -26.94
N LYS A 99 17.98 -1.38 -25.73
CA LYS A 99 19.20 -2.05 -25.28
C LYS A 99 19.52 -3.26 -26.16
N ILE A 100 18.52 -4.10 -26.44
CA ILE A 100 18.68 -5.29 -27.31
C ILE A 100 19.12 -4.88 -28.72
N SER A 101 18.51 -3.82 -29.29
CA SER A 101 18.90 -3.32 -30.63
C SER A 101 20.34 -2.84 -30.65
N LYS A 102 20.78 -2.05 -29.67
CA LYS A 102 22.18 -1.60 -29.55
C LYS A 102 23.12 -2.77 -29.38
N LEU A 103 22.77 -3.73 -28.56
CA LEU A 103 23.60 -4.91 -28.29
C LEU A 103 23.73 -5.82 -29.54
N ARG A 104 22.63 -5.94 -30.31
CA ARG A 104 22.65 -6.68 -31.59
C ARG A 104 23.63 -6.06 -32.60
N LEU A 105 23.63 -4.72 -32.71
CA LEU A 105 24.58 -4.03 -33.58
C LEU A 105 26.02 -4.21 -33.11
N LYS A 106 26.28 -4.07 -31.81
CA LYS A 106 27.61 -4.31 -31.21
C LYS A 106 28.10 -5.73 -31.47
N LEU A 107 27.24 -6.73 -31.23
CA LEU A 107 27.58 -8.14 -31.48
C LEU A 107 27.85 -8.41 -32.96
N LYS A 108 27.08 -7.79 -33.86
CA LYS A 108 27.36 -7.93 -35.33
C LYS A 108 28.73 -7.42 -35.66
N ALA A 109 29.15 -6.26 -35.16
CA ALA A 109 30.50 -5.70 -35.39
C ALA A 109 31.59 -6.59 -34.78
N LEU A 110 31.45 -6.95 -33.48
CA LEU A 110 32.42 -7.82 -32.80
C LEU A 110 32.61 -9.17 -33.51
N LYS A 111 31.52 -9.81 -33.94
CA LYS A 111 31.58 -11.08 -34.68
C LYS A 111 32.26 -10.93 -36.06
N ALA A 112 32.00 -9.83 -36.79
CA ALA A 112 32.64 -9.56 -38.07
C ALA A 112 34.14 -9.35 -37.92
N ASP A 113 34.57 -8.59 -36.90
CA ASP A 113 35.99 -8.35 -36.64
C ASP A 113 36.69 -9.61 -36.15
N TYR A 114 36.06 -10.39 -35.28
CA TYR A 114 36.56 -11.68 -34.84
C TYR A 114 36.71 -12.67 -36.02
N ALA A 115 35.71 -12.74 -36.92
CA ALA A 115 35.79 -13.57 -38.12
C ALA A 115 36.97 -13.20 -39.01
N LYS A 116 37.24 -11.88 -39.24
CA LYS A 116 38.42 -11.41 -39.98
C LYS A 116 39.72 -11.86 -39.30
N MET A 117 39.78 -11.79 -37.96
CA MET A 117 40.97 -12.25 -37.21
C MET A 117 41.19 -13.75 -37.37
N ILE A 118 40.13 -14.58 -37.30
CA ILE A 118 40.22 -16.03 -37.48
C ILE A 118 40.65 -16.37 -38.92
N VAL A 119 40.07 -15.74 -39.94
CA VAL A 119 40.47 -15.94 -41.34
C VAL A 119 41.93 -15.56 -41.55
N LYS A 120 42.41 -14.45 -40.97
CA LYS A 120 43.81 -14.03 -41.06
C LYS A 120 44.73 -15.03 -40.34
N ALA A 121 44.35 -15.50 -39.14
CA ALA A 121 45.11 -16.52 -38.43
C ALA A 121 45.17 -17.86 -39.19
N TYR A 122 44.08 -18.26 -39.87
CA TYR A 122 44.03 -19.45 -40.71
C TYR A 122 44.88 -19.34 -41.93
N LYS A 123 44.86 -18.17 -42.65
CA LYS A 123 45.69 -17.92 -43.84
C LYS A 123 47.19 -17.83 -43.54
N SER A 124 47.55 -17.34 -42.33
CA SER A 124 48.93 -17.29 -41.85
C SER A 124 49.42 -18.62 -41.28
N ARG A 125 48.86 -19.74 -41.77
CA ARG A 125 49.06 -21.11 -41.32
C ARG A 125 50.53 -21.41 -41.03
N ALA A 126 50.75 -21.84 -39.88
CA ALA A 126 51.73 -22.71 -39.28
C ALA A 126 52.54 -22.01 -38.20
N ASP A 127 52.65 -22.74 -37.11
CA ASP A 127 53.74 -22.52 -36.15
C ASP A 127 55.07 -22.30 -36.82
N GLN A 128 55.29 -22.87 -38.02
CA GLN A 128 56.44 -22.60 -38.93
C GLN A 128 56.58 -21.12 -39.31
N ASN A 129 55.45 -20.41 -39.65
CA ASN A 129 55.51 -18.99 -40.00
C ASN A 129 55.76 -18.09 -38.76
N LYS A 130 55.31 -18.48 -37.61
CA LYS A 130 55.61 -17.78 -36.33
C LYS A 130 57.07 -17.99 -35.96
N LEU A 131 57.59 -19.23 -36.16
CA LEU A 131 59.00 -19.57 -35.92
C LEU A 131 59.93 -18.85 -36.92
N MET A 132 59.56 -18.86 -38.19
CA MET A 132 60.28 -18.09 -39.23
C MET A 132 60.26 -16.59 -38.95
N PHE A 133 59.15 -16.04 -38.53
CA PHE A 133 59.02 -14.63 -38.14
C PHE A 133 59.92 -14.27 -36.96
N LEU A 134 60.07 -15.17 -35.96
CA LEU A 134 61.02 -14.98 -34.86
C LEU A 134 62.46 -15.13 -35.29
N LEU A 135 62.78 -16.19 -36.06
CA LEU A 135 64.15 -16.50 -36.53
C LEU A 135 64.70 -15.50 -37.56
N SER A 136 63.85 -14.82 -38.33
CA SER A 136 64.19 -13.73 -39.23
C SER A 136 64.55 -12.42 -38.57
N SER A 137 64.71 -12.39 -37.23
CA SER A 137 65.05 -11.19 -36.44
C SER A 137 66.61 -10.95 -36.59
N SER A 138 66.93 -9.65 -36.73
CA SER A 138 68.32 -9.22 -36.84
C SER A 138 69.12 -9.28 -35.52
N ASN A 139 68.42 -9.31 -34.39
CA ASN A 139 69.00 -9.42 -33.04
C ASN A 139 67.98 -9.94 -32.01
N PHE A 140 68.49 -10.34 -30.85
CA PHE A 140 67.69 -10.89 -29.75
C PHE A 140 66.58 -9.94 -29.28
N GLN A 141 66.84 -8.64 -29.19
CA GLN A 141 65.85 -7.65 -28.77
C GLN A 141 64.67 -7.57 -29.73
N GLN A 142 64.93 -7.68 -31.04
CA GLN A 142 63.86 -7.70 -32.05
C GLN A 142 63.06 -9.00 -31.96
N ALA A 143 63.76 -10.16 -31.80
CA ALA A 143 63.03 -11.43 -31.56
C ALA A 143 62.13 -11.40 -30.38
N TYR A 144 62.59 -10.86 -29.25
CA TYR A 144 61.78 -10.69 -28.01
C TYR A 144 60.57 -9.79 -28.26
N LYS A 145 60.72 -8.66 -28.95
CA LYS A 145 59.57 -7.79 -29.30
C LYS A 145 58.55 -8.52 -30.17
N ARG A 146 59.00 -9.28 -31.17
CA ARG A 146 58.13 -10.07 -32.05
C ARG A 146 57.35 -11.14 -31.26
N LEU A 147 58.00 -11.82 -30.33
CA LEU A 147 57.35 -12.78 -29.43
C LEU A 147 56.23 -12.11 -28.58
N GLN A 148 56.52 -10.93 -28.04
CA GLN A 148 55.53 -10.16 -27.28
C GLN A 148 54.33 -9.76 -28.16
N TYR A 149 54.52 -9.37 -29.41
CA TYR A 149 53.42 -9.07 -30.35
C TYR A 149 52.57 -10.30 -30.64
N ILE A 150 53.15 -11.48 -30.83
CA ILE A 150 52.44 -12.73 -31.07
C ILE A 150 51.57 -13.05 -29.83
N LYS A 151 52.13 -12.92 -28.63
CA LYS A 151 51.42 -13.16 -27.38
C LYS A 151 50.26 -12.18 -27.17
N GLN A 152 50.53 -10.88 -27.35
CA GLN A 152 49.49 -9.85 -27.25
C GLN A 152 48.35 -10.07 -28.26
N TYR A 153 48.65 -10.51 -29.47
CA TYR A 153 47.63 -10.79 -30.48
C TYR A 153 46.78 -12.01 -30.10
N ALA A 154 47.36 -13.07 -29.56
CA ALA A 154 46.64 -14.24 -29.07
C ALA A 154 45.75 -13.89 -27.87
N ASP A 155 46.26 -13.08 -26.92
CA ASP A 155 45.50 -12.60 -25.76
C ASP A 155 44.34 -11.70 -26.23
N TYR A 156 44.56 -10.85 -27.24
CA TYR A 156 43.47 -10.02 -27.81
C TYR A 156 42.38 -10.87 -28.49
N GLN A 157 42.74 -11.92 -29.25
CA GLN A 157 41.78 -12.84 -29.85
C GLN A 157 40.92 -13.54 -28.75
N LYS A 158 41.56 -14.01 -27.69
CA LYS A 158 40.89 -14.65 -26.58
C LYS A 158 39.89 -13.66 -25.88
N LEU A 159 40.33 -12.42 -25.67
CA LEU A 159 39.49 -11.37 -25.10
C LEU A 159 38.25 -11.08 -25.97
N GLN A 160 38.44 -11.00 -27.31
CA GLN A 160 37.31 -10.76 -28.23
C GLN A 160 36.31 -11.92 -28.22
N ALA A 161 36.77 -13.16 -28.15
CA ALA A 161 35.91 -14.34 -28.04
C ALA A 161 35.09 -14.31 -26.76
N GLU A 162 35.72 -13.97 -25.64
CA GLU A 162 35.02 -13.88 -24.33
C GLU A 162 34.01 -12.73 -24.29
N LEU A 163 34.35 -11.58 -24.88
CA LEU A 163 33.41 -10.46 -25.03
C LEU A 163 32.17 -10.85 -25.85
N ILE A 164 32.33 -11.58 -26.94
CA ILE A 164 31.21 -12.07 -27.77
C ILE A 164 30.33 -13.01 -26.94
N LYS A 165 30.92 -13.90 -26.16
CA LYS A 165 30.19 -14.84 -25.29
C LYS A 165 29.38 -14.11 -24.22
N ILE A 166 29.99 -13.15 -23.50
CA ILE A 166 29.33 -12.34 -22.46
C ILE A 166 28.20 -11.54 -23.06
N GLU A 167 28.42 -10.82 -24.18
CA GLU A 167 27.39 -9.98 -24.78
C GLU A 167 26.23 -10.81 -25.39
N THR A 168 26.53 -12.03 -25.84
CA THR A 168 25.49 -12.96 -26.30
C THR A 168 24.60 -13.43 -25.13
N ALA A 169 25.22 -13.78 -24.01
CA ALA A 169 24.49 -14.16 -22.79
C ALA A 169 23.64 -13.00 -22.28
N ASN A 170 24.18 -11.77 -22.27
CA ASN A 170 23.44 -10.55 -21.89
C ASN A 170 22.22 -10.33 -22.80
N MET A 171 22.37 -10.50 -24.12
CA MET A 171 21.26 -10.36 -25.06
C MET A 171 20.19 -11.42 -24.84
N GLN A 172 20.57 -12.67 -24.56
CA GLN A 172 19.62 -13.74 -24.25
C GLN A 172 18.83 -13.44 -22.98
N SER A 173 19.52 -13.01 -21.92
CA SER A 173 18.88 -12.61 -20.64
C SER A 173 17.87 -11.47 -20.84
N LEU A 174 18.25 -10.43 -21.60
CA LEU A 174 17.35 -9.32 -21.92
C LEU A 174 16.13 -9.75 -22.75
N ASN A 175 16.29 -10.68 -23.69
CA ASN A 175 15.18 -11.21 -24.48
C ASN A 175 14.20 -12.01 -23.60
N ILE A 176 14.66 -12.86 -22.69
CA ILE A 176 13.83 -13.59 -21.73
C ILE A 176 13.05 -12.60 -20.86
N LYS A 177 13.73 -11.57 -20.33
CA LYS A 177 13.11 -10.52 -19.55
C LYS A 177 12.03 -9.77 -20.34
N LEU A 178 12.32 -9.45 -21.60
CA LEU A 178 11.37 -8.75 -22.49
C LEU A 178 10.11 -9.58 -22.73
N LEU A 179 10.24 -10.89 -22.99
CA LEU A 179 9.10 -11.79 -23.19
C LEU A 179 8.23 -11.87 -21.95
N LYS A 180 8.85 -12.00 -20.77
CA LYS A 180 8.11 -11.98 -19.49
C LYS A 180 7.35 -10.66 -19.29
N GLN A 181 8.01 -9.52 -19.51
CA GLN A 181 7.40 -8.20 -19.37
C GLN A 181 6.20 -8.00 -20.31
N LYS A 182 6.30 -8.47 -21.55
CA LYS A 182 5.17 -8.43 -22.51
C LYS A 182 3.99 -9.27 -22.02
N LYS A 183 4.25 -10.49 -21.53
CA LYS A 183 3.22 -11.36 -20.97
C LYS A 183 2.54 -10.71 -19.75
N ASP A 184 3.32 -10.18 -18.81
CA ASP A 184 2.81 -9.50 -17.61
C ASP A 184 1.93 -8.29 -17.99
N LYS A 185 2.37 -7.50 -19.00
CA LYS A 185 1.57 -6.39 -19.52
C LYS A 185 0.24 -6.84 -20.12
N GLN A 186 0.22 -7.93 -20.87
CA GLN A 186 -1.03 -8.48 -21.45
C GLN A 186 -2.01 -8.89 -20.36
N ILE A 187 -1.53 -9.54 -19.30
CA ILE A 187 -2.35 -9.89 -18.12
C ILE A 187 -2.96 -8.64 -17.50
N LEU A 188 -2.16 -7.60 -17.25
CA LEU A 188 -2.65 -6.35 -16.67
C LEU A 188 -3.70 -5.66 -17.56
N ILE A 189 -3.55 -5.71 -18.88
CA ILE A 189 -4.52 -5.15 -19.82
C ILE A 189 -5.84 -5.93 -19.75
N ALA A 190 -5.78 -7.27 -19.71
CA ALA A 190 -6.96 -8.12 -19.62
C ALA A 190 -7.71 -7.89 -18.29
N GLU A 191 -7.00 -7.89 -17.15
CA GLU A 191 -7.58 -7.59 -15.84
C GLU A 191 -8.23 -6.21 -15.81
N ASN A 192 -7.58 -5.21 -16.40
CA ASN A 192 -8.10 -3.84 -16.45
C ASN A 192 -9.38 -3.73 -17.30
N LYS A 193 -9.46 -4.49 -18.40
CA LYS A 193 -10.67 -4.56 -19.23
C LYS A 193 -11.85 -5.13 -18.43
N ILE A 194 -11.62 -6.23 -17.70
CA ILE A 194 -12.64 -6.84 -16.83
C ILE A 194 -13.04 -5.85 -15.72
N ALA A 195 -12.06 -5.20 -15.06
CA ALA A 195 -12.34 -4.24 -14.01
C ALA A 195 -13.17 -3.04 -14.50
N LYS A 196 -12.91 -2.55 -15.71
CA LYS A 196 -13.71 -1.47 -16.35
C LYS A 196 -15.13 -1.92 -16.66
N SER A 197 -15.31 -3.09 -17.30
CA SER A 197 -16.64 -3.63 -17.60
C SER A 197 -17.46 -3.83 -16.32
N THR A 198 -16.85 -4.35 -15.26
CA THR A 198 -17.54 -4.50 -13.97
C THR A 198 -17.85 -3.13 -13.34
N LEU A 199 -16.97 -2.13 -13.50
CA LEU A 199 -17.22 -0.76 -13.04
C LEU A 199 -18.45 -0.18 -13.73
N ASP A 200 -18.57 -0.35 -15.04
CA ASP A 200 -19.70 0.17 -15.82
C ASP A 200 -21.02 -0.47 -15.36
N GLN A 201 -21.03 -1.79 -15.11
CA GLN A 201 -22.19 -2.47 -14.54
C GLN A 201 -22.55 -1.94 -13.14
N GLU A 202 -21.55 -1.75 -12.26
CA GLU A 202 -21.77 -1.19 -10.93
C GLU A 202 -22.29 0.25 -10.96
N LEU A 203 -21.83 1.06 -11.93
CA LEU A 203 -22.33 2.43 -12.14
C LEU A 203 -23.76 2.45 -12.63
N GLN A 204 -24.12 1.61 -13.61
CA GLN A 204 -25.50 1.49 -14.09
C GLN A 204 -26.45 1.04 -12.98
N GLN A 205 -26.05 0.03 -12.19
CA GLN A 205 -26.80 -0.40 -11.03
C GLN A 205 -27.00 0.71 -10.01
N GLN A 206 -25.94 1.50 -9.72
CA GLN A 206 -25.99 2.62 -8.79
C GLN A 206 -26.96 3.70 -9.31
N GLU A 207 -26.90 4.02 -10.60
CA GLU A 207 -27.74 5.03 -11.22
C GLU A 207 -29.23 4.66 -11.17
N SER A 208 -29.55 3.38 -11.48
CA SER A 208 -30.91 2.87 -11.36
C SER A 208 -31.45 3.00 -9.94
N LEU A 209 -30.66 2.55 -8.95
CA LEU A 209 -31.07 2.65 -7.54
C LEU A 209 -31.23 4.11 -7.07
N ILE A 210 -30.36 5.02 -7.53
CA ILE A 210 -30.48 6.46 -7.22
C ILE A 210 -31.73 7.05 -7.84
N LYS A 211 -32.12 6.64 -9.05
CA LYS A 211 -33.37 7.08 -9.70
C LYS A 211 -34.59 6.66 -8.89
N ASP A 212 -34.60 5.44 -8.39
CA ASP A 212 -35.69 4.95 -7.52
C ASP A 212 -35.77 5.75 -6.19
N ILE A 213 -34.62 6.12 -5.62
CA ILE A 213 -34.54 6.92 -4.39
C ILE A 213 -34.98 8.37 -4.61
N LYS A 214 -34.71 8.95 -5.80
CA LYS A 214 -35.07 10.36 -6.08
C LYS A 214 -36.57 10.63 -5.97
N ALA A 215 -37.40 9.60 -6.12
CA ALA A 215 -38.83 9.71 -5.87
C ALA A 215 -39.13 10.01 -4.39
N ASP A 216 -38.24 9.59 -3.44
CA ASP A 216 -38.42 9.74 -1.97
C ASP A 216 -37.30 10.54 -1.30
N LEU A 217 -36.73 11.52 -1.98
CA LEU A 217 -35.57 12.31 -1.49
C LEU A 217 -35.83 13.02 -0.16
N SER A 218 -37.09 13.43 0.09
CA SER A 218 -37.51 14.04 1.36
C SER A 218 -37.40 13.07 2.55
N GLN A 219 -37.82 11.80 2.36
CA GLN A 219 -37.76 10.76 3.37
C GLN A 219 -36.29 10.40 3.68
N TYR A 220 -35.43 10.34 2.64
CA TYR A 220 -34.00 10.08 2.82
C TYR A 220 -33.30 11.20 3.61
N SER A 221 -33.55 12.45 3.24
CA SER A 221 -33.02 13.61 3.96
C SER A 221 -33.47 13.60 5.45
N ALA A 222 -34.74 13.29 5.70
CA ALA A 222 -35.25 13.15 7.05
C ALA A 222 -34.56 12.04 7.85
N GLN A 223 -34.34 10.86 7.22
CA GLN A 223 -33.63 9.74 7.86
C GLN A 223 -32.15 10.07 8.17
N ILE A 224 -31.44 10.75 7.28
CA ILE A 224 -30.08 11.22 7.56
C ILE A 224 -30.07 12.18 8.75
N LYS A 225 -30.97 13.18 8.76
CA LYS A 225 -31.08 14.16 9.88
C LYS A 225 -31.36 13.45 11.20
N THR A 226 -32.28 12.50 11.22
CA THR A 226 -32.59 11.72 12.41
C THR A 226 -31.38 10.94 12.94
N LYS A 227 -30.71 10.19 12.05
CA LYS A 227 -29.48 9.45 12.41
C LYS A 227 -28.33 10.35 12.85
N GLN A 228 -28.22 11.57 12.27
CA GLN A 228 -27.24 12.55 12.74
C GLN A 228 -27.56 13.06 14.15
N ARG A 229 -28.82 13.38 14.44
CA ARG A 229 -29.27 13.79 15.79
C ARG A 229 -28.98 12.69 16.82
N GLU A 230 -29.36 11.45 16.54
CA GLU A 230 -29.06 10.30 17.40
C GLU A 230 -27.56 10.17 17.69
N THR A 231 -26.74 10.33 16.65
CA THR A 231 -25.28 10.28 16.77
C THR A 231 -24.73 11.43 17.61
N GLU A 232 -25.28 12.63 17.44
CA GLU A 232 -24.90 13.83 18.22
C GLU A 232 -25.28 13.69 19.70
N GLU A 233 -26.43 13.09 19.99
CA GLU A 233 -26.84 12.80 21.38
C GLU A 233 -25.89 11.82 22.06
N ILE A 234 -25.56 10.72 21.39
CA ILE A 234 -24.56 9.75 21.88
C ILE A 234 -23.19 10.42 22.08
N ASP A 235 -22.76 11.24 21.15
CA ASP A 235 -21.47 11.95 21.25
C ASP A 235 -21.49 13.01 22.38
N LYS A 236 -22.65 13.61 22.68
CA LYS A 236 -22.82 14.51 23.80
C LYS A 236 -22.71 13.77 25.14
N GLU A 237 -23.31 12.59 25.25
CA GLU A 237 -23.17 11.74 26.43
C GLU A 237 -21.74 11.26 26.65
N ILE A 238 -21.09 10.85 25.59
CA ILE A 238 -19.65 10.49 25.63
C ILE A 238 -18.80 11.65 26.14
N ARG A 239 -19.05 12.87 25.65
CA ARG A 239 -18.33 14.07 26.14
C ARG A 239 -18.60 14.34 27.61
N LYS A 240 -19.82 14.15 28.11
CA LYS A 240 -20.12 14.28 29.56
C LYS A 240 -19.31 13.28 30.39
N ILE A 241 -19.23 12.02 29.95
CA ILE A 241 -18.42 10.98 30.64
C ILE A 241 -16.93 11.37 30.65
N ILE A 242 -16.41 11.84 29.52
CA ILE A 242 -15.02 12.30 29.41
C ILE A 242 -14.77 13.50 30.34
N GLN A 243 -15.67 14.50 30.36
CA GLN A 243 -15.56 15.66 31.24
C GLN A 243 -15.62 15.28 32.72
N ALA A 244 -16.52 14.38 33.09
CA ALA A 244 -16.60 13.84 34.45
C ALA A 244 -15.31 13.09 34.83
N ALA A 245 -14.71 12.32 33.91
CA ALA A 245 -13.43 11.64 34.11
C ALA A 245 -12.28 12.63 34.29
N ILE A 246 -12.25 13.71 33.52
CA ILE A 246 -11.26 14.79 33.63
C ILE A 246 -11.42 15.47 35.02
N ALA A 247 -12.64 15.84 35.42
CA ALA A 247 -12.88 16.49 36.67
C ALA A 247 -12.51 15.60 37.89
N ALA A 248 -12.81 14.30 37.83
CA ALA A 248 -12.42 13.33 38.86
C ALA A 248 -10.90 13.15 38.94
N SER A 249 -10.22 13.09 37.81
CA SER A 249 -8.75 12.99 37.75
C SER A 249 -8.07 14.25 38.33
N ASN A 250 -8.60 15.42 38.00
CA ASN A 250 -8.09 16.71 38.48
C ASN A 250 -8.32 16.88 39.99
N LYS A 251 -9.47 16.48 40.48
CA LYS A 251 -9.77 16.50 41.93
C LYS A 251 -8.82 15.61 42.73
N LYS A 252 -8.53 14.37 42.22
CA LYS A 252 -7.54 13.47 42.84
C LYS A 252 -6.14 14.05 42.85
N ALA A 253 -5.79 14.87 41.85
CA ALA A 253 -4.50 15.54 41.74
C ALA A 253 -4.43 16.89 42.48
N GLY A 254 -5.44 17.25 43.28
CA GLY A 254 -5.50 18.52 43.98
C GLY A 254 -5.65 19.76 43.06
N LYS A 255 -6.10 19.56 41.80
CA LYS A 255 -6.27 20.62 40.81
C LYS A 255 -7.73 20.97 40.61
N SER A 256 -8.00 22.16 40.05
CA SER A 256 -9.36 22.59 39.74
C SER A 256 -10.10 21.60 38.82
N SER A 257 -11.31 21.19 39.22
CA SER A 257 -12.18 20.33 38.41
C SER A 257 -12.73 21.02 37.16
N LYS A 258 -12.55 22.35 37.01
CA LYS A 258 -12.93 23.13 35.81
C LYS A 258 -11.94 23.02 34.66
N LEU A 259 -10.75 22.45 34.88
CA LEU A 259 -9.78 22.23 33.82
C LEU A 259 -10.33 21.22 32.78
N LYS A 260 -10.17 21.54 31.50
CA LYS A 260 -10.62 20.72 30.36
C LYS A 260 -9.62 19.64 29.92
N VAL A 261 -8.51 19.48 30.65
CA VAL A 261 -7.44 18.51 30.36
C VAL A 261 -7.19 17.63 31.58
N PHE A 262 -6.75 16.41 31.35
CA PHE A 262 -6.44 15.47 32.43
C PHE A 262 -5.17 15.87 33.19
N SER A 263 -5.21 15.89 34.50
CA SER A 263 -4.03 15.83 35.34
C SER A 263 -3.59 14.38 35.44
N LEU A 264 -2.39 14.09 34.91
CA LEU A 264 -1.87 12.74 34.80
C LEU A 264 -0.90 12.42 35.93
N THR A 265 -1.00 11.22 36.51
CA THR A 265 0.06 10.64 37.34
C THR A 265 1.31 10.32 36.50
N PRO A 266 2.49 10.07 37.10
CA PRO A 266 3.68 9.65 36.36
C PRO A 266 3.40 8.45 35.43
N GLU A 267 2.73 7.40 35.90
CA GLU A 267 2.38 6.21 35.14
C GLU A 267 1.44 6.54 33.96
N GLN A 268 0.46 7.42 34.17
CA GLN A 268 -0.46 7.87 33.13
C GLN A 268 0.25 8.73 32.08
N LYS A 269 1.29 9.49 32.44
CA LYS A 269 2.13 10.23 31.49
C LYS A 269 2.92 9.26 30.59
N ILE A 270 3.49 8.21 31.18
CA ILE A 270 4.20 7.16 30.44
C ILE A 270 3.23 6.47 29.47
N LEU A 271 2.05 6.08 29.93
CA LEU A 271 1.03 5.45 29.10
C LEU A 271 0.58 6.36 27.95
N ALA A 272 0.39 7.65 28.19
CA ALA A 272 0.05 8.63 27.15
C ALA A 272 1.19 8.83 26.14
N ALA A 273 2.44 8.84 26.59
CA ALA A 273 3.62 8.92 25.72
C ALA A 273 3.72 7.66 24.86
N ASN A 274 3.55 6.46 25.42
CA ASN A 274 3.53 5.20 24.71
C ASN A 274 2.37 5.14 23.68
N PHE A 275 1.18 5.60 24.03
CA PHE A 275 0.07 5.68 23.07
C PHE A 275 0.44 6.59 21.89
N THR A 276 1.05 7.75 22.17
CA THR A 276 1.46 8.72 21.15
C THR A 276 2.56 8.18 20.23
N SER A 277 3.56 7.47 20.77
CA SER A 277 4.67 6.88 20.00
C SER A 277 4.19 5.76 19.07
N ASN A 278 3.04 5.15 19.36
CA ASN A 278 2.40 4.14 18.52
C ASN A 278 1.41 4.73 17.48
N LYS A 279 1.40 6.04 17.29
CA LYS A 279 0.57 6.69 16.26
C LYS A 279 0.90 6.15 14.87
N GLY A 280 -0.14 5.72 14.13
CA GLY A 280 -0.02 5.06 12.83
C GLY A 280 0.34 3.57 12.88
N LYS A 281 0.55 3.01 14.08
CA LYS A 281 0.92 1.60 14.29
C LYS A 281 -0.10 0.82 15.11
N LEU A 282 -1.13 1.47 15.66
CA LEU A 282 -2.15 0.81 16.47
C LEU A 282 -2.88 -0.27 15.66
N PRO A 283 -3.20 -1.43 16.24
CA PRO A 283 -3.96 -2.46 15.56
C PRO A 283 -5.40 -2.03 15.29
N TRP A 284 -6.04 -2.68 14.34
CA TRP A 284 -7.47 -2.50 14.08
C TRP A 284 -8.31 -2.95 15.29
N PRO A 285 -9.42 -2.24 15.60
CA PRO A 285 -10.32 -2.60 16.69
C PRO A 285 -11.15 -3.86 16.40
N VAL A 286 -11.08 -4.41 15.21
CA VAL A 286 -11.68 -5.69 14.78
C VAL A 286 -10.64 -6.50 14.02
N ALA A 287 -10.80 -7.82 13.92
CA ALA A 287 -9.85 -8.67 13.21
C ALA A 287 -9.89 -8.42 11.70
N ASN A 288 -11.11 -8.35 11.13
CA ASN A 288 -11.36 -8.10 9.72
C ASN A 288 -12.40 -6.99 9.59
N GLY A 289 -12.16 -6.02 8.73
CA GLY A 289 -13.12 -4.93 8.55
C GLY A 289 -12.83 -4.06 7.34
N VAL A 290 -13.86 -3.31 6.95
CA VAL A 290 -13.84 -2.33 5.86
C VAL A 290 -14.36 -1.00 6.37
N VAL A 291 -13.63 0.08 6.15
CA VAL A 291 -14.05 1.43 6.58
C VAL A 291 -15.14 1.94 5.65
N LYS A 292 -16.39 1.99 6.12
CA LYS A 292 -17.55 2.55 5.39
C LYS A 292 -17.61 4.08 5.46
N LEU A 293 -17.31 4.66 6.61
CA LEU A 293 -17.34 6.11 6.80
C LEU A 293 -16.08 6.59 7.51
N ARG A 294 -15.46 7.63 6.97
CA ARG A 294 -14.25 8.23 7.53
C ARG A 294 -14.56 9.35 8.49
N TYR A 295 -13.59 9.72 9.31
CA TYR A 295 -13.63 10.89 10.17
C TYR A 295 -13.78 12.18 9.35
N GLY A 296 -14.58 13.13 9.87
CA GLY A 296 -14.80 14.45 9.27
C GLY A 296 -16.09 14.50 8.46
N ASN A 297 -16.14 15.39 7.52
CA ASN A 297 -17.29 15.62 6.64
C ASN A 297 -17.20 14.69 5.41
N ASN A 298 -18.23 13.90 5.21
CA ASN A 298 -18.36 12.96 4.11
C ASN A 298 -19.57 13.34 3.27
N PRO A 299 -19.42 13.60 1.94
CA PRO A 299 -20.57 13.85 1.08
C PRO A 299 -21.45 12.60 1.00
N SER A 300 -22.77 12.79 0.98
CA SER A 300 -23.70 11.69 0.73
C SER A 300 -23.53 11.18 -0.71
N PRO A 301 -23.51 9.85 -0.93
CA PRO A 301 -23.42 9.29 -2.29
C PRO A 301 -24.70 9.48 -3.11
N ILE A 302 -25.83 9.81 -2.46
CA ILE A 302 -27.14 9.96 -3.12
C ILE A 302 -27.40 11.42 -3.45
N ASP A 303 -27.12 12.31 -2.51
CA ASP A 303 -27.24 13.74 -2.69
C ASP A 303 -25.96 14.44 -2.20
N PRO A 304 -25.09 14.89 -3.11
CA PRO A 304 -23.84 15.57 -2.77
C PRO A 304 -24.01 16.86 -1.95
N SER A 305 -25.22 17.46 -1.94
CA SER A 305 -25.53 18.63 -1.11
C SER A 305 -25.62 18.28 0.37
N LEU A 306 -25.88 17.01 0.69
CA LEU A 306 -25.97 16.50 2.07
C LEU A 306 -24.60 16.02 2.55
N THR A 307 -24.18 16.53 3.71
CA THR A 307 -22.91 16.16 4.35
C THR A 307 -23.17 15.32 5.59
N ILE A 308 -22.53 14.14 5.65
CA ILE A 308 -22.56 13.25 6.81
C ILE A 308 -21.31 13.52 7.65
N LYS A 309 -21.49 14.15 8.81
CA LYS A 309 -20.41 14.41 9.76
C LYS A 309 -20.12 13.16 10.62
N SER A 310 -18.85 12.82 10.79
CA SER A 310 -18.41 11.73 11.65
C SER A 310 -17.26 12.14 12.57
N ASN A 311 -17.42 11.91 13.87
CA ASN A 311 -16.40 12.14 14.90
C ASN A 311 -15.48 10.92 15.13
N GLY A 312 -15.57 9.91 14.24
CA GLY A 312 -14.80 8.69 14.27
C GLY A 312 -14.81 8.01 12.90
N VAL A 313 -14.62 6.71 12.89
CA VAL A 313 -14.73 5.86 11.68
C VAL A 313 -15.80 4.81 11.90
N ARG A 314 -16.54 4.46 10.84
CA ARG A 314 -17.46 3.31 10.84
C ARG A 314 -16.83 2.17 10.08
N ILE A 315 -16.69 1.02 10.75
CA ILE A 315 -16.01 -0.16 10.22
C ILE A 315 -17.04 -1.29 10.12
N ALA A 316 -17.34 -1.73 8.91
CA ALA A 316 -18.11 -2.94 8.70
C ALA A 316 -17.22 -4.16 8.97
N THR A 317 -17.75 -5.15 9.66
CA THR A 317 -17.05 -6.38 10.04
C THR A 317 -17.97 -7.60 9.88
N SER A 318 -17.46 -8.78 10.18
CA SER A 318 -18.25 -10.03 10.17
C SER A 318 -19.40 -9.97 11.17
N LYS A 319 -20.43 -10.80 10.93
CA LYS A 319 -21.59 -10.92 11.84
C LYS A 319 -21.10 -11.21 13.26
N SER A 320 -21.58 -10.42 14.23
CA SER A 320 -21.16 -10.48 15.64
C SER A 320 -19.63 -10.43 15.82
N GLY A 321 -18.93 -9.65 14.96
CA GLY A 321 -17.47 -9.56 14.98
C GLY A 321 -16.93 -9.12 16.32
N GLN A 322 -15.88 -9.81 16.80
CA GLN A 322 -15.22 -9.50 18.07
C GLN A 322 -14.52 -8.15 18.00
N VAL A 323 -14.76 -7.31 19.01
CA VAL A 323 -14.13 -6.01 19.22
C VAL A 323 -12.99 -6.16 20.20
N ARG A 324 -11.85 -5.54 19.88
CA ARG A 324 -10.63 -5.63 20.67
C ARG A 324 -10.05 -4.25 20.98
N ALA A 325 -9.40 -4.12 22.14
CA ALA A 325 -8.72 -2.91 22.53
C ALA A 325 -7.56 -2.62 21.57
N VAL A 326 -7.47 -1.39 21.05
CA VAL A 326 -6.37 -0.99 20.13
C VAL A 326 -5.06 -0.73 20.87
N PHE A 327 -5.11 -0.52 22.18
CA PHE A 327 -3.96 -0.29 23.04
C PHE A 327 -4.30 -0.64 24.50
N GLU A 328 -3.26 -0.87 25.31
CA GLU A 328 -3.40 -1.09 26.75
C GLU A 328 -4.02 0.13 27.44
N GLY A 329 -4.80 -0.08 28.50
CA GLY A 329 -5.46 1.00 29.21
C GLY A 329 -6.39 0.54 30.31
N VAL A 330 -7.22 1.46 30.77
CA VAL A 330 -8.23 1.19 31.81
C VAL A 330 -9.63 1.53 31.28
N VAL A 331 -10.59 0.66 31.47
CA VAL A 331 -11.98 0.88 31.09
C VAL A 331 -12.55 2.04 31.92
N GLN A 332 -12.68 3.20 31.27
CA GLN A 332 -13.16 4.42 31.90
C GLN A 332 -14.66 4.39 32.19
N GLY A 333 -15.42 3.72 31.31
CA GLY A 333 -16.86 3.59 31.45
C GLY A 333 -17.46 2.73 30.36
N ILE A 334 -18.65 2.23 30.71
CA ILE A 334 -19.54 1.51 29.80
C ILE A 334 -20.86 2.27 29.81
N MET A 335 -21.41 2.51 28.64
CA MET A 335 -22.65 3.25 28.47
C MET A 335 -23.62 2.42 27.64
N THR A 336 -24.85 2.33 28.10
CA THR A 336 -25.99 1.73 27.39
C THR A 336 -27.05 2.82 27.17
N PRO A 337 -27.01 3.55 26.04
CA PRO A 337 -27.97 4.59 25.74
C PRO A 337 -29.38 4.00 25.60
N LYS A 338 -30.43 4.76 26.00
CA LYS A 338 -31.82 4.31 25.87
C LYS A 338 -32.24 3.95 24.46
N ASN A 339 -31.73 4.70 23.48
CA ASN A 339 -32.02 4.54 22.04
C ASN A 339 -30.79 4.13 21.25
N GLY A 340 -29.81 3.46 21.83
CA GLY A 340 -28.56 3.11 21.17
C GLY A 340 -27.93 1.83 21.70
N ASN A 341 -26.86 1.43 21.04
CA ASN A 341 -26.15 0.22 21.39
C ASN A 341 -25.00 0.49 22.37
N ASN A 342 -24.60 -0.52 23.12
CA ASN A 342 -23.54 -0.41 24.12
C ASN A 342 -22.28 0.27 23.57
N THR A 343 -21.64 1.05 24.43
CA THR A 343 -20.42 1.81 24.13
C THR A 343 -19.42 1.61 25.26
N ILE A 344 -18.19 1.29 24.90
CA ILE A 344 -17.06 1.14 25.83
C ILE A 344 -16.09 2.30 25.60
N LEU A 345 -15.62 2.91 26.69
CA LEU A 345 -14.58 3.93 26.71
C LEU A 345 -13.36 3.38 27.44
N ILE A 346 -12.20 3.37 26.77
CA ILE A 346 -10.92 2.94 27.36
C ILE A 346 -9.98 4.14 27.43
N ARG A 347 -9.40 4.38 28.59
CA ARG A 347 -8.48 5.49 28.86
C ARG A 347 -7.04 5.05 28.77
N HIS A 348 -6.21 5.82 28.03
CA HIS A 348 -4.78 5.66 27.80
C HIS A 348 -4.05 6.98 28.19
N GLY A 349 -3.96 7.25 29.48
CA GLY A 349 -3.48 8.55 30.00
C GLY A 349 -4.47 9.69 29.75
N ASN A 350 -4.17 10.62 28.84
CA ASN A 350 -5.09 11.68 28.41
C ASN A 350 -5.76 11.37 27.05
N TYR A 351 -5.58 10.15 26.51
CA TYR A 351 -6.32 9.67 25.35
C TYR A 351 -7.44 8.74 25.79
N ILE A 352 -8.54 8.77 25.03
CA ILE A 352 -9.66 7.85 25.21
C ILE A 352 -10.04 7.27 23.86
N THR A 353 -10.12 5.94 23.79
CA THR A 353 -10.71 5.23 22.65
C THR A 353 -12.15 4.84 22.96
N VAL A 354 -13.02 5.00 21.97
CA VAL A 354 -14.47 4.80 22.10
C VAL A 354 -14.92 3.78 21.09
N TYR A 355 -15.59 2.74 21.57
CA TYR A 355 -16.10 1.62 20.78
C TYR A 355 -17.62 1.59 20.91
N LYS A 356 -18.35 1.96 19.85
CA LYS A 356 -19.83 2.05 19.82
C LYS A 356 -20.42 0.94 18.95
N ASN A 357 -21.72 0.68 19.14
CA ASN A 357 -22.50 -0.35 18.45
C ASN A 357 -22.13 -1.78 18.89
N LEU A 358 -22.00 -2.00 20.20
CA LEU A 358 -21.75 -3.31 20.77
C LEU A 358 -23.03 -4.01 21.18
N SER A 359 -23.15 -5.31 20.92
CA SER A 359 -24.20 -6.18 21.44
C SER A 359 -23.89 -6.67 22.84
N LYS A 360 -22.62 -6.99 23.08
CA LYS A 360 -22.09 -7.51 24.34
C LYS A 360 -20.78 -6.81 24.70
N PHE A 361 -20.47 -6.79 25.98
CA PHE A 361 -19.17 -6.36 26.50
C PHE A 361 -18.64 -7.44 27.45
N TYR A 362 -17.32 -7.58 27.50
CA TYR A 362 -16.59 -8.61 28.28
C TYR A 362 -15.74 -7.99 29.38
N VAL A 363 -15.88 -6.69 29.59
CA VAL A 363 -15.09 -5.92 30.55
C VAL A 363 -16.02 -5.06 31.41
N ASN A 364 -15.57 -4.69 32.62
CA ASN A 364 -16.27 -3.80 33.52
C ASN A 364 -15.51 -2.47 33.68
N LYS A 365 -16.21 -1.44 34.17
CA LYS A 365 -15.57 -0.16 34.50
C LYS A 365 -14.48 -0.38 35.56
N GLY A 366 -13.28 0.13 35.26
CA GLY A 366 -12.10 -0.01 36.11
C GLY A 366 -11.15 -1.14 35.69
N ASP A 367 -11.59 -2.06 34.84
CA ASP A 367 -10.72 -3.16 34.35
C ASP A 367 -9.53 -2.63 33.57
N LYS A 368 -8.36 -3.24 33.78
CA LYS A 368 -7.18 -3.05 32.94
C LYS A 368 -7.30 -3.95 31.72
N VAL A 369 -7.03 -3.41 30.55
CA VAL A 369 -7.03 -4.15 29.29
C VAL A 369 -5.67 -4.04 28.62
N VAL A 370 -5.29 -5.10 27.91
CA VAL A 370 -4.06 -5.13 27.09
C VAL A 370 -4.38 -4.96 25.61
N THR A 371 -3.38 -4.61 24.82
CA THR A 371 -3.53 -4.46 23.37
C THR A 371 -4.04 -5.74 22.73
N LYS A 372 -5.03 -5.63 21.85
CA LYS A 372 -5.74 -6.73 21.17
C LYS A 372 -6.63 -7.60 22.08
N GLN A 373 -6.77 -7.28 23.34
CA GLN A 373 -7.72 -8.00 24.20
C GLN A 373 -9.16 -7.84 23.70
N ALA A 374 -9.94 -8.92 23.68
CA ALA A 374 -11.36 -8.89 23.37
C ALA A 374 -12.12 -8.10 24.44
N ILE A 375 -12.91 -7.12 24.04
CA ILE A 375 -13.68 -6.26 24.95
C ILE A 375 -15.18 -6.34 24.71
N GLY A 376 -15.63 -6.96 23.61
CA GLY A 376 -17.04 -7.12 23.29
C GLY A 376 -17.29 -7.65 21.89
N GLU A 377 -18.55 -7.60 21.45
CA GLU A 377 -19.00 -7.99 20.10
C GLU A 377 -19.78 -6.85 19.45
N VAL A 378 -19.61 -6.68 18.14
CA VAL A 378 -20.40 -5.72 17.35
C VAL A 378 -21.84 -6.23 17.22
N ILE A 379 -22.81 -5.34 17.38
CA ILE A 379 -24.21 -5.69 17.12
C ILE A 379 -24.41 -5.93 15.62
N THR A 380 -25.17 -6.97 15.29
CA THR A 380 -25.67 -7.17 13.93
C THR A 380 -27.05 -6.54 13.81
N ASN A 381 -27.21 -5.58 12.93
CA ASN A 381 -28.51 -4.98 12.65
C ASN A 381 -29.43 -6.04 12.02
N LYS A 382 -30.56 -6.29 12.66
CA LYS A 382 -31.52 -7.32 12.22
C LYS A 382 -32.11 -7.02 10.84
N ALA A 383 -32.33 -5.74 10.52
CA ALA A 383 -32.95 -5.32 9.26
C ALA A 383 -31.97 -5.34 8.08
N SER A 384 -30.68 -4.98 8.27
CA SER A 384 -29.69 -4.93 7.19
C SER A 384 -28.73 -6.12 7.18
N GLY A 385 -28.70 -6.92 8.25
CA GLY A 385 -27.70 -8.00 8.42
C GLY A 385 -26.27 -7.50 8.63
N GLU A 386 -26.04 -6.20 8.73
CA GLU A 386 -24.72 -5.59 8.83
C GLU A 386 -24.25 -5.48 10.28
N SER A 387 -22.95 -5.69 10.49
CA SER A 387 -22.27 -5.44 11.75
C SER A 387 -21.29 -4.29 11.55
N ILE A 388 -21.59 -3.12 12.13
CA ILE A 388 -20.79 -1.90 11.95
C ILE A 388 -20.31 -1.39 13.32
N LEU A 389 -18.98 -1.47 13.54
CA LEU A 389 -18.35 -0.82 14.69
C LEU A 389 -18.15 0.66 14.38
N SER A 390 -18.57 1.54 15.30
CA SER A 390 -18.19 2.96 15.26
C SER A 390 -17.05 3.18 16.25
N PHE A 391 -15.87 3.59 15.75
CA PHE A 391 -14.65 3.74 16.53
C PHE A 391 -14.17 5.20 16.51
N GLY A 392 -13.87 5.74 17.69
CA GLY A 392 -13.39 7.11 17.87
C GLY A 392 -12.17 7.19 18.78
N ILE A 393 -11.38 8.24 18.63
CA ILE A 393 -10.26 8.58 19.50
C ILE A 393 -10.43 10.02 19.97
N PHE A 394 -10.24 10.25 21.26
CA PHE A 394 -10.25 11.57 21.89
C PHE A 394 -8.87 11.83 22.53
N LYS A 395 -8.41 13.05 22.42
CA LYS A 395 -7.32 13.59 23.26
C LYS A 395 -7.96 14.63 24.18
N ASP A 396 -7.95 14.37 25.48
CA ASP A 396 -8.75 15.12 26.44
C ASP A 396 -10.23 15.18 25.97
N SER A 397 -10.78 16.37 25.69
CA SER A 397 -12.15 16.54 25.18
C SER A 397 -12.25 16.65 23.64
N SER A 398 -11.14 16.60 22.92
CA SER A 398 -11.08 16.84 21.47
C SER A 398 -11.02 15.54 20.66
N THR A 399 -11.85 15.41 19.63
CA THR A 399 -11.83 14.26 18.74
C THR A 399 -10.58 14.24 17.87
N GLN A 400 -10.05 13.07 17.60
CA GLN A 400 -8.88 12.83 16.75
C GLN A 400 -9.28 11.96 15.56
N ASN A 401 -8.63 12.17 14.40
CA ASN A 401 -8.87 11.33 13.22
C ASN A 401 -8.25 9.94 13.42
N PRO A 402 -9.03 8.84 13.55
CA PRO A 402 -8.50 7.50 13.78
C PRO A 402 -7.59 6.98 12.68
N SER A 403 -7.76 7.44 11.42
CA SER A 403 -6.91 7.01 10.30
C SER A 403 -5.44 7.45 10.43
N LYS A 404 -5.15 8.40 11.33
CA LYS A 404 -3.77 8.80 11.65
C LYS A 404 -3.14 7.93 12.75
N TRP A 405 -3.93 7.08 13.42
CA TRP A 405 -3.50 6.30 14.59
C TRP A 405 -3.43 4.81 14.30
N ILE A 406 -4.41 4.28 13.58
CA ILE A 406 -4.53 2.86 13.25
C ILE A 406 -3.69 2.56 12.00
N TYR A 407 -2.96 1.46 12.05
CA TYR A 407 -2.13 1.01 10.92
C TYR A 407 -2.97 0.74 9.68
N LYS A 408 -2.67 1.44 8.59
CA LYS A 408 -3.35 1.29 7.28
C LYS A 408 -4.89 1.33 7.33
N LEU A 409 -5.48 2.19 8.18
CA LEU A 409 -6.94 2.39 8.25
C LEU A 409 -7.48 3.29 7.13
#